data_cf9bfec1af65c763908f94adf807b589
#
_entry.id   cf9bfec1af65c763908f94adf807b589
#
_cell.length_a   1.000
_cell.length_b   1.000
_cell.length_c   1.000
_cell.angle_alpha   90.00
_cell.angle_beta   90.00
_cell.angle_gamma   90.00
#
_symmetry.space_group_name_H-M   'P 1'
#
loop_
_entity.id
_entity.type
_entity.pdbx_description
1 polymer ?
#
loop_
_entity_poly.entity_id
_entity_poly.type
_entity_poly.pdbx_seq_one_letter_code
_entity_poly.pdbx_strand_id
1 'polypeptide(L)'
;MKTMFMTSSAIPVTAEERRRLRPVSRDNNAYQRLLRGFENLAIWTDELGFDAFGSTEHHFQYEGGESIPNNLLLYAKLATLTKRITFVPMSVVLTTHDPLRVAEDLAQFSHMFPGRLAVAFARGFMSRWVQTLGQTEHAIADHPESEAANRAKFDEFLSIIEEAWTQDSIFHDGPGYQVPFPVSGIRDWPLADWTREYGAPGDVDDDGTVRRIGVVPRPLNLPEIFIPSTRSQQTVINAGAHGRNLFVAAGGKERILEVAHLYQDSAREAGRDVTLGQNFGVVSKICLGESFEEAFELAVKTAGFWYQNFFQNFWFNEGYRRPTDPPQRPLRFPDARALTQRMLEAGQLACGTPDQVREQLRDTATLFGEGKLDWLIWESWTQSVPFDDYDEVQHYQLETFAKYVMPEFQ
;
A
#
# COMPACT_ATOMS: atom_id res chain seq x y z
N MET A 1 -14.18 13.68 1.99
CA MET A 1 -13.44 12.43 1.66
C MET A 1 -12.05 12.81 1.18
N LYS A 2 -11.00 12.23 1.76
CA LYS A 2 -9.62 12.44 1.29
C LYS A 2 -9.36 11.61 0.03
N THR A 3 -8.49 12.09 -0.85
CA THR A 3 -8.16 11.43 -2.11
C THR A 3 -6.67 11.08 -2.17
N MET A 4 -6.38 9.80 -2.32
CA MET A 4 -5.03 9.29 -2.54
C MET A 4 -4.86 8.85 -3.99
N PHE A 5 -3.84 9.34 -4.66
CA PHE A 5 -3.40 8.78 -5.93
C PHE A 5 -2.37 7.69 -5.67
N MET A 6 -2.69 6.46 -6.05
CA MET A 6 -1.80 5.31 -5.95
C MET A 6 -1.41 4.84 -7.35
N THR A 7 -0.13 4.79 -7.64
CA THR A 7 0.35 4.28 -8.92
C THR A 7 1.11 2.98 -8.75
N SER A 8 0.92 2.07 -9.69
CA SER A 8 1.82 0.93 -9.82
C SER A 8 3.20 1.40 -10.30
N SER A 9 4.23 0.71 -9.90
CA SER A 9 5.60 1.01 -10.32
C SER A 9 6.01 0.25 -11.60
N ALA A 10 5.06 0.09 -12.53
CA ALA A 10 5.31 -0.58 -13.81
C ALA A 10 6.18 0.28 -14.74
N ILE A 11 7.12 -0.35 -15.43
CA ILE A 11 7.92 0.32 -16.48
C ILE A 11 6.98 0.77 -17.61
N PRO A 12 6.99 2.06 -18.00
CA PRO A 12 6.10 2.59 -19.03
C PRO A 12 6.58 2.21 -20.44
N VAL A 13 6.25 1.02 -20.86
CA VAL A 13 6.58 0.45 -22.17
C VAL A 13 5.43 -0.41 -22.68
N THR A 14 5.28 -0.48 -24.02
CA THR A 14 4.35 -1.37 -24.66
C THR A 14 4.74 -2.86 -24.45
N ALA A 15 3.83 -3.77 -24.73
CA ALA A 15 4.12 -5.21 -24.70
C ALA A 15 5.23 -5.60 -25.68
N GLU A 16 5.32 -4.94 -26.82
CA GLU A 16 6.38 -5.17 -27.83
C GLU A 16 7.74 -4.70 -27.34
N GLU A 17 7.82 -3.47 -26.83
CA GLU A 17 9.05 -2.93 -26.22
C GLU A 17 9.51 -3.78 -25.05
N ARG A 18 8.58 -4.27 -24.20
CA ARG A 18 8.88 -5.17 -23.09
C ARG A 18 9.55 -6.46 -23.55
N ARG A 19 9.09 -7.04 -24.67
CA ARG A 19 9.74 -8.22 -25.25
C ARG A 19 11.12 -7.90 -25.82
N ARG A 20 11.25 -6.78 -26.50
CA ARG A 20 12.51 -6.33 -27.11
C ARG A 20 13.59 -5.99 -26.08
N LEU A 21 13.20 -5.33 -24.98
CA LEU A 21 14.11 -4.85 -23.94
C LEU A 21 14.29 -5.84 -22.76
N ARG A 22 13.76 -7.04 -22.86
CA ARG A 22 13.79 -8.00 -21.73
C ARG A 22 15.20 -8.36 -21.27
N PRO A 23 15.47 -8.36 -19.95
CA PRO A 23 14.55 -8.04 -18.87
C PRO A 23 14.44 -6.51 -18.67
N VAL A 24 13.27 -5.95 -18.94
CA VAL A 24 13.06 -4.51 -19.14
C VAL A 24 13.38 -3.64 -17.92
N SER A 25 13.17 -4.13 -16.68
CA SER A 25 13.55 -3.36 -15.48
C SER A 25 15.06 -3.29 -15.25
N ARG A 26 15.86 -4.04 -16.01
CA ARG A 26 17.31 -3.94 -16.02
C ARG A 26 17.84 -3.06 -17.15
N ASP A 27 16.98 -2.58 -18.02
CA ASP A 27 17.34 -1.53 -18.98
C ASP A 27 17.39 -0.18 -18.24
N ASN A 28 18.58 0.42 -18.17
CA ASN A 28 18.80 1.65 -17.43
C ASN A 28 17.96 2.82 -17.97
N ASN A 29 17.76 2.89 -19.29
CA ASN A 29 16.97 3.97 -19.89
C ASN A 29 15.48 3.82 -19.55
N ALA A 30 14.97 2.59 -19.61
CA ALA A 30 13.59 2.30 -19.22
C ALA A 30 13.35 2.60 -17.72
N TYR A 31 14.30 2.25 -16.85
CA TYR A 31 14.21 2.53 -15.43
C TYR A 31 14.29 4.04 -15.13
N GLN A 32 15.16 4.79 -15.82
CA GLN A 32 15.22 6.25 -15.69
C GLN A 32 13.92 6.92 -16.17
N ARG A 33 13.24 6.37 -17.18
CA ARG A 33 11.93 6.85 -17.61
C ARG A 33 10.87 6.62 -16.53
N LEU A 34 10.88 5.46 -15.88
CA LEU A 34 10.02 5.18 -14.74
C LEU A 34 10.19 6.24 -13.64
N LEU A 35 11.42 6.53 -13.24
CA LEU A 35 11.71 7.52 -12.18
C LEU A 35 11.23 8.92 -12.56
N ARG A 36 11.45 9.36 -13.80
CA ARG A 36 10.94 10.66 -14.28
C ARG A 36 9.40 10.72 -14.27
N GLY A 37 8.75 9.63 -14.67
CA GLY A 37 7.30 9.52 -14.57
C GLY A 37 6.79 9.71 -13.14
N PHE A 38 7.47 9.14 -12.15
CA PHE A 38 7.15 9.34 -10.73
C PHE A 38 7.34 10.80 -10.27
N GLU A 39 8.38 11.47 -10.73
CA GLU A 39 8.60 12.89 -10.43
C GLU A 39 7.42 13.74 -10.96
N ASN A 40 7.02 13.55 -12.21
CA ASN A 40 5.91 14.25 -12.82
C ASN A 40 4.59 13.97 -12.06
N LEU A 41 4.28 12.71 -11.79
CA LEU A 41 3.07 12.33 -11.06
C LEU A 41 3.01 12.94 -9.66
N ALA A 42 4.12 12.93 -8.92
CA ALA A 42 4.17 13.53 -7.58
C ALA A 42 3.96 15.04 -7.63
N ILE A 43 4.59 15.75 -8.57
CA ILE A 43 4.42 17.19 -8.75
C ILE A 43 2.97 17.50 -9.12
N TRP A 44 2.41 16.85 -10.13
CA TRP A 44 1.04 17.12 -10.58
C TRP A 44 0.01 16.82 -9.50
N THR A 45 0.13 15.72 -8.78
CA THR A 45 -0.81 15.38 -7.69
C THR A 45 -0.73 16.37 -6.54
N ASP A 46 0.46 16.88 -6.20
CA ASP A 46 0.62 17.95 -5.20
C ASP A 46 -0.01 19.27 -5.65
N GLU A 47 0.24 19.68 -6.90
CA GLU A 47 -0.29 20.92 -7.48
C GLU A 47 -1.81 20.88 -7.65
N LEU A 48 -2.35 19.73 -8.05
CA LEU A 48 -3.78 19.50 -8.27
C LEU A 48 -4.59 19.27 -6.98
N GLY A 49 -3.95 19.18 -5.84
CA GLY A 49 -4.64 19.17 -4.55
C GLY A 49 -5.04 17.80 -4.02
N PHE A 50 -4.43 16.72 -4.48
CA PHE A 50 -4.58 15.41 -3.85
C PHE A 50 -4.02 15.43 -2.41
N ASP A 51 -4.60 14.64 -1.52
CA ASP A 51 -4.17 14.56 -0.12
C ASP A 51 -2.94 13.66 0.05
N ALA A 52 -2.86 12.58 -0.73
CA ALA A 52 -1.77 11.63 -0.63
C ALA A 52 -1.34 11.04 -1.97
N PHE A 53 -0.05 10.65 -2.03
CA PHE A 53 0.58 9.93 -3.12
C PHE A 53 1.15 8.61 -2.62
N GLY A 54 0.76 7.51 -3.25
CA GLY A 54 1.22 6.17 -2.93
C GLY A 54 1.81 5.42 -4.11
N SER A 55 2.71 4.50 -3.83
CA SER A 55 3.20 3.53 -4.80
C SER A 55 3.52 2.19 -4.15
N THR A 56 3.46 1.13 -4.96
CA THR A 56 3.74 -0.23 -4.49
C THR A 56 5.23 -0.48 -4.30
N GLU A 57 5.59 -1.26 -3.28
CA GLU A 57 6.93 -1.83 -3.12
C GLU A 57 6.94 -3.25 -3.66
N HIS A 58 7.81 -3.51 -4.65
CA HIS A 58 7.98 -4.86 -5.17
C HIS A 58 9.44 -5.13 -5.54
N HIS A 59 9.87 -6.36 -5.28
CA HIS A 59 11.23 -6.77 -5.53
C HIS A 59 11.30 -7.82 -6.65
N PHE A 60 12.43 -7.84 -7.36
CA PHE A 60 12.77 -8.83 -8.40
C PHE A 60 11.80 -8.89 -9.58
N GLN A 61 11.02 -7.81 -9.81
CA GLN A 61 10.09 -7.70 -10.93
C GLN A 61 10.82 -7.21 -12.19
N TYR A 62 11.83 -7.97 -12.63
CA TYR A 62 12.65 -7.59 -13.77
C TYR A 62 11.89 -7.66 -15.11
N GLU A 63 10.69 -8.23 -15.12
CA GLU A 63 9.75 -8.21 -16.25
C GLU A 63 9.07 -6.84 -16.42
N GLY A 64 9.27 -5.91 -15.50
CA GLY A 64 8.77 -4.54 -15.58
C GLY A 64 7.34 -4.35 -15.09
N GLY A 65 6.84 -5.27 -14.27
CA GLY A 65 5.50 -5.17 -13.68
C GLY A 65 5.44 -4.07 -12.63
N GLU A 66 6.11 -4.28 -11.52
CA GLU A 66 6.22 -3.31 -10.42
C GLU A 66 7.69 -3.30 -9.98
N SER A 67 8.37 -2.18 -10.19
CA SER A 67 9.83 -2.16 -10.26
C SER A 67 10.50 -1.21 -9.26
N ILE A 68 9.77 -0.68 -8.27
CA ILE A 68 10.31 0.15 -7.21
C ILE A 68 10.57 -0.72 -5.97
N PRO A 69 11.85 -0.96 -5.60
CA PRO A 69 12.19 -1.80 -4.45
C PRO A 69 12.26 -1.04 -3.13
N ASN A 70 12.28 0.29 -3.14
CA ASN A 70 12.35 1.11 -1.94
C ASN A 70 11.61 2.43 -2.14
N ASN A 71 10.40 2.49 -1.58
CA ASN A 71 9.55 3.67 -1.69
C ASN A 71 10.09 4.85 -0.88
N LEU A 72 10.66 4.63 0.31
CA LEU A 72 11.14 5.73 1.16
C LEU A 72 12.31 6.47 0.51
N LEU A 73 13.23 5.73 -0.12
CA LEU A 73 14.33 6.35 -0.87
C LEU A 73 13.81 7.19 -2.04
N LEU A 74 12.81 6.67 -2.79
CA LEU A 74 12.16 7.42 -3.86
C LEU A 74 11.45 8.65 -3.30
N TYR A 75 10.65 8.50 -2.24
CA TYR A 75 9.86 9.58 -1.64
C TYR A 75 10.74 10.68 -1.02
N ALA A 76 11.92 10.36 -0.49
CA ALA A 76 12.86 11.38 -0.03
C ALA A 76 13.24 12.35 -1.17
N LYS A 77 13.37 11.84 -2.41
CA LYS A 77 13.56 12.70 -3.58
C LYS A 77 12.29 13.44 -3.95
N LEU A 78 11.16 12.76 -4.07
CA LEU A 78 9.89 13.36 -4.50
C LEU A 78 9.39 14.45 -3.53
N ALA A 79 9.62 14.26 -2.23
CA ALA A 79 9.26 15.22 -1.20
C ALA A 79 10.01 16.56 -1.32
N THR A 80 11.21 16.56 -1.91
CA THR A 80 11.92 17.82 -2.22
C THR A 80 11.35 18.58 -3.41
N LEU A 81 10.59 17.90 -4.27
CA LEU A 81 9.97 18.46 -5.48
C LEU A 81 8.52 18.93 -5.24
N THR A 82 7.95 18.62 -4.08
CA THR A 82 6.54 18.83 -3.74
C THR A 82 6.42 19.58 -2.41
N LYS A 83 5.22 20.10 -2.08
CA LYS A 83 5.05 21.00 -0.94
C LYS A 83 4.12 20.46 0.15
N ARG A 84 3.03 19.78 -0.21
CA ARG A 84 1.91 19.46 0.70
C ARG A 84 1.59 17.98 0.77
N ILE A 85 1.69 17.29 -0.36
CA ILE A 85 1.20 15.92 -0.50
C ILE A 85 1.85 14.97 0.52
N THR A 86 1.03 14.13 1.15
CA THR A 86 1.48 13.08 2.06
C THR A 86 1.93 11.86 1.24
N PHE A 87 3.13 11.36 1.51
CA PHE A 87 3.64 10.14 0.89
C PHE A 87 3.24 8.92 1.69
N VAL A 88 2.77 7.88 0.99
CA VAL A 88 2.30 6.64 1.60
C VAL A 88 2.93 5.46 0.87
N PRO A 89 3.97 4.80 1.43
CA PRO A 89 4.38 3.49 0.93
C PRO A 89 3.19 2.51 0.93
N MET A 90 2.85 1.93 -0.23
CA MET A 90 1.65 1.09 -0.41
C MET A 90 2.01 -0.32 -0.91
N SER A 91 2.66 -1.15 -0.11
CA SER A 91 2.95 -1.05 1.31
C SER A 91 4.41 -1.36 1.59
N VAL A 92 4.87 -1.11 2.82
CA VAL A 92 6.09 -1.76 3.33
C VAL A 92 5.73 -3.20 3.69
N VAL A 93 6.43 -4.18 3.13
CA VAL A 93 6.13 -5.60 3.34
C VAL A 93 6.98 -6.14 4.50
N LEU A 94 6.46 -5.97 5.72
CA LEU A 94 7.20 -6.18 6.98
C LEU A 94 7.89 -7.53 7.09
N THR A 95 7.29 -8.59 6.56
CA THR A 95 7.85 -9.95 6.68
C THR A 95 9.20 -10.11 5.95
N THR A 96 9.60 -9.12 5.16
CA THR A 96 10.86 -9.10 4.37
C THR A 96 11.87 -8.06 4.84
N HIS A 97 11.54 -7.29 5.85
CA HIS A 97 12.37 -6.22 6.41
C HIS A 97 12.80 -6.53 7.85
N ASP A 98 13.83 -5.84 8.30
CA ASP A 98 14.17 -5.73 9.71
C ASP A 98 13.25 -4.67 10.35
N PRO A 99 12.48 -5.01 11.42
CA PRO A 99 11.50 -4.08 11.99
C PRO A 99 12.13 -2.82 12.62
N LEU A 100 13.32 -2.93 13.21
CA LEU A 100 14.00 -1.78 13.80
C LEU A 100 14.48 -0.81 12.73
N ARG A 101 15.01 -1.33 11.60
CA ARG A 101 15.39 -0.50 10.45
C ARG A 101 14.20 0.21 9.85
N VAL A 102 13.06 -0.46 9.71
CA VAL A 102 11.83 0.19 9.24
C VAL A 102 11.38 1.29 10.20
N ALA A 103 11.46 1.04 11.52
CA ALA A 103 11.12 2.05 12.52
C ALA A 103 12.01 3.29 12.42
N GLU A 104 13.34 3.11 12.29
CA GLU A 104 14.32 4.18 12.12
C GLU A 104 14.07 4.98 10.83
N ASP A 105 13.94 4.29 9.68
CA ASP A 105 13.83 4.92 8.37
C ASP A 105 12.54 5.77 8.26
N LEU A 106 11.40 5.26 8.72
CA LEU A 106 10.14 5.98 8.74
C LEU A 106 10.19 7.17 9.71
N ALA A 107 10.78 6.99 10.89
CA ALA A 107 10.95 8.07 11.85
C ALA A 107 11.87 9.17 11.29
N GLN A 108 12.98 8.80 10.68
CA GLN A 108 13.89 9.76 10.05
C GLN A 108 13.19 10.54 8.92
N PHE A 109 12.42 9.85 8.06
CA PHE A 109 11.65 10.52 7.01
C PHE A 109 10.67 11.54 7.60
N SER A 110 9.99 11.23 8.72
CA SER A 110 9.06 12.14 9.38
C SER A 110 9.71 13.44 9.88
N HIS A 111 10.99 13.39 10.27
CA HIS A 111 11.77 14.57 10.62
C HIS A 111 12.23 15.36 9.40
N MET A 112 12.60 14.68 8.31
CA MET A 112 13.00 15.36 7.08
C MET A 112 11.82 16.09 6.42
N PHE A 113 10.62 15.53 6.51
CA PHE A 113 9.41 16.04 5.86
C PHE A 113 8.21 16.03 6.83
N PRO A 114 8.15 16.97 7.77
CA PRO A 114 7.13 17.02 8.82
C PRO A 114 5.70 16.98 8.28
N GLY A 115 4.88 16.08 8.83
CA GLY A 115 3.46 15.95 8.46
C GLY A 115 3.19 15.32 7.07
N ARG A 116 4.22 14.80 6.40
CA ARG A 116 4.10 14.31 5.03
C ARG A 116 4.31 12.80 4.89
N LEU A 117 4.14 12.05 5.97
CA LEU A 117 4.27 10.60 6.00
C LEU A 117 3.02 9.94 6.57
N ALA A 118 2.48 8.98 5.86
CA ALA A 118 1.68 7.88 6.37
C ALA A 118 2.28 6.58 5.83
N VAL A 119 1.89 5.41 6.32
CA VAL A 119 2.50 4.15 5.90
C VAL A 119 1.46 3.05 5.83
N ALA A 120 1.45 2.29 4.75
CA ALA A 120 0.74 1.03 4.69
C ALA A 120 1.70 -0.13 4.98
N PHE A 121 1.29 -1.05 5.85
CA PHE A 121 2.03 -2.27 6.14
C PHE A 121 1.32 -3.49 5.58
N ALA A 122 2.06 -4.37 4.91
CA ALA A 122 1.53 -5.59 4.31
C ALA A 122 2.36 -6.81 4.67
N ARG A 123 1.74 -7.98 4.47
CA ARG A 123 2.39 -9.29 4.68
C ARG A 123 3.12 -9.82 3.46
N GLY A 124 2.89 -9.22 2.30
CA GLY A 124 3.38 -9.71 1.01
C GLY A 124 2.58 -10.90 0.46
N PHE A 125 2.61 -11.09 -0.86
CA PHE A 125 1.86 -12.16 -1.52
C PHE A 125 2.64 -12.87 -2.66
N MET A 126 3.79 -12.36 -3.05
CA MET A 126 4.60 -12.95 -4.12
C MET A 126 5.74 -13.78 -3.57
N SER A 127 5.65 -15.09 -3.68
CA SER A 127 6.64 -16.04 -3.14
C SER A 127 8.07 -15.73 -3.60
N ARG A 128 8.26 -15.37 -4.88
CA ARG A 128 9.58 -15.10 -5.47
C ARG A 128 10.46 -14.13 -4.65
N TRP A 129 9.86 -13.09 -4.08
CA TRP A 129 10.63 -12.12 -3.30
C TRP A 129 10.38 -12.23 -1.78
N VAL A 130 9.17 -12.57 -1.35
CA VAL A 130 8.89 -12.74 0.08
C VAL A 130 9.68 -13.92 0.65
N GLN A 131 9.78 -15.04 -0.07
CA GLN A 131 10.64 -16.17 0.35
C GLN A 131 12.12 -15.80 0.31
N THR A 132 12.54 -15.13 -0.77
CA THR A 132 13.97 -14.78 -0.96
C THR A 132 14.45 -13.77 0.09
N LEU A 133 13.69 -12.70 0.36
CA LEU A 133 14.07 -11.69 1.35
C LEU A 133 13.73 -12.12 2.78
N GLY A 134 12.61 -12.77 2.97
CA GLY A 134 12.18 -13.28 4.27
C GLY A 134 12.91 -14.52 4.74
N GLN A 135 13.73 -15.18 3.86
CA GLN A 135 14.47 -16.41 4.13
C GLN A 135 13.60 -17.49 4.73
N THR A 136 12.40 -17.69 4.18
CA THR A 136 11.42 -18.67 4.62
C THR A 136 10.68 -19.31 3.46
N GLU A 137 10.37 -20.60 3.55
CA GLU A 137 9.52 -21.30 2.57
C GLU A 137 8.03 -20.98 2.77
N HIS A 138 7.67 -20.42 3.92
CA HIS A 138 6.29 -20.13 4.31
C HIS A 138 5.89 -18.70 3.99
N ALA A 139 6.11 -18.27 2.74
CA ALA A 139 5.90 -16.87 2.43
C ALA A 139 4.44 -16.48 2.21
N ILE A 140 3.54 -17.38 1.75
CA ILE A 140 2.12 -17.02 1.45
C ILE A 140 1.21 -18.24 1.35
N ALA A 141 0.10 -18.03 1.71
CA ALA A 141 -1.33 -18.20 1.58
C ALA A 141 -1.90 -19.30 0.64
N ASP A 142 -1.12 -20.14 0.03
CA ASP A 142 -1.65 -21.33 -0.65
C ASP A 142 -1.86 -22.49 0.35
N HIS A 143 -1.27 -22.36 1.54
CA HIS A 143 -1.38 -23.34 2.62
C HIS A 143 -1.70 -22.63 3.96
N PRO A 144 -2.71 -23.09 4.74
CA PRO A 144 -3.13 -22.45 5.99
C PRO A 144 -2.00 -22.25 7.01
N GLU A 145 -1.06 -23.18 7.11
CA GLU A 145 0.07 -23.10 8.04
C GLU A 145 1.05 -21.99 7.65
N SER A 146 1.30 -21.82 6.36
CA SER A 146 2.14 -20.73 5.84
C SER A 146 1.50 -19.37 6.09
N GLU A 147 0.19 -19.24 5.93
CA GLU A 147 -0.53 -18.02 6.24
C GLU A 147 -0.44 -17.65 7.72
N ALA A 148 -0.59 -18.63 8.62
CA ALA A 148 -0.51 -18.42 10.06
C ALA A 148 0.89 -17.94 10.49
N ALA A 149 1.96 -18.56 9.99
CA ALA A 149 3.34 -18.18 10.30
C ALA A 149 3.68 -16.79 9.76
N ASN A 150 3.26 -16.48 8.52
CA ASN A 150 3.45 -15.16 7.91
C ASN A 150 2.70 -14.07 8.70
N ARG A 151 1.49 -14.34 9.16
CA ARG A 151 0.69 -13.43 9.99
C ARG A 151 1.37 -13.19 11.34
N ALA A 152 1.80 -14.26 12.03
CA ALA A 152 2.46 -14.14 13.32
C ALA A 152 3.72 -13.27 13.23
N LYS A 153 4.54 -13.49 12.20
CA LYS A 153 5.72 -12.64 11.93
C LYS A 153 5.35 -11.17 11.66
N PHE A 154 4.30 -10.94 10.88
CA PHE A 154 3.83 -9.59 10.58
C PHE A 154 3.35 -8.87 11.84
N ASP A 155 2.52 -9.53 12.66
CA ASP A 155 1.96 -8.95 13.89
C ASP A 155 3.07 -8.67 14.91
N GLU A 156 4.04 -9.57 15.06
CA GLU A 156 5.23 -9.39 15.90
C GLU A 156 6.06 -8.18 15.44
N PHE A 157 6.37 -8.07 14.16
CA PHE A 157 7.20 -6.97 13.61
C PHE A 157 6.50 -5.62 13.70
N LEU A 158 5.20 -5.60 13.49
CA LEU A 158 4.42 -4.36 13.64
C LEU A 158 4.38 -3.89 15.10
N SER A 159 4.25 -4.81 16.06
CA SER A 159 4.33 -4.50 17.50
C SER A 159 5.69 -3.90 17.87
N ILE A 160 6.80 -4.48 17.38
CA ILE A 160 8.15 -3.95 17.62
C ILE A 160 8.28 -2.52 17.10
N ILE A 161 7.76 -2.21 15.90
CA ILE A 161 7.80 -0.87 15.34
C ILE A 161 7.00 0.12 16.20
N GLU A 162 5.78 -0.25 16.59
CA GLU A 162 4.93 0.61 17.42
C GLU A 162 5.56 0.85 18.81
N GLU A 163 6.17 -0.17 19.41
CA GLU A 163 6.92 -0.03 20.67
C GLU A 163 8.14 0.88 20.50
N ALA A 164 8.93 0.68 19.44
CA ALA A 164 10.11 1.50 19.13
C ALA A 164 9.76 2.99 18.94
N TRP A 165 8.58 3.29 18.45
CA TRP A 165 8.12 4.67 18.26
C TRP A 165 7.57 5.32 19.52
N THR A 166 7.12 4.54 20.49
CA THR A 166 6.37 5.04 21.66
C THR A 166 7.14 4.95 22.99
N GLN A 167 8.09 4.03 23.11
CA GLN A 167 8.88 3.81 24.34
C GLN A 167 10.27 4.42 24.23
N ASP A 168 10.89 4.75 25.38
CA ASP A 168 12.27 5.27 25.43
C ASP A 168 13.29 4.21 25.02
N SER A 169 13.05 2.96 25.44
CA SER A 169 13.77 1.78 24.99
C SER A 169 12.86 0.56 25.05
N ILE A 170 13.17 -0.45 24.27
CA ILE A 170 12.37 -1.66 24.14
C ILE A 170 13.16 -2.90 24.56
N PHE A 171 12.42 -3.89 25.04
CA PHE A 171 12.85 -5.27 25.23
C PHE A 171 11.83 -6.17 24.55
N HIS A 172 12.28 -7.09 23.71
CA HIS A 172 11.40 -8.02 23.01
C HIS A 172 12.04 -9.41 22.98
N ASP A 173 11.30 -10.44 23.41
CA ASP A 173 11.70 -11.84 23.34
C ASP A 173 10.60 -12.63 22.61
N GLY A 174 10.59 -12.50 21.30
CA GLY A 174 9.62 -13.16 20.45
C GLY A 174 10.19 -14.33 19.66
N PRO A 175 9.32 -15.13 19.04
CA PRO A 175 9.73 -16.31 18.28
C PRO A 175 10.46 -15.96 16.96
N GLY A 176 10.23 -14.76 16.41
CA GLY A 176 10.81 -14.31 15.14
C GLY A 176 11.88 -13.25 15.29
N TYR A 177 11.93 -12.57 16.45
CA TYR A 177 12.86 -11.45 16.66
C TYR A 177 13.18 -11.25 18.15
N GLN A 178 14.39 -10.81 18.46
CA GLN A 178 14.83 -10.51 19.82
C GLN A 178 15.50 -9.14 19.90
N VAL A 179 15.17 -8.37 20.95
CA VAL A 179 15.75 -7.06 21.24
C VAL A 179 16.06 -6.93 22.73
N PRO A 180 17.33 -6.87 23.18
CA PRO A 180 18.55 -7.04 22.38
C PRO A 180 18.76 -8.49 21.90
N PHE A 181 19.72 -8.68 21.00
CA PHE A 181 20.18 -10.03 20.65
C PHE A 181 21.62 -10.24 21.13
N PRO A 182 21.94 -11.31 21.88
CA PRO A 182 20.98 -12.29 22.41
C PRO A 182 20.06 -11.66 23.49
N VAL A 183 18.88 -12.23 23.68
CA VAL A 183 17.89 -11.74 24.66
C VAL A 183 18.42 -11.73 26.10
N SER A 184 19.42 -12.55 26.39
CA SER A 184 20.15 -12.54 27.67
C SER A 184 20.96 -11.26 27.89
N GLY A 185 20.99 -10.35 26.95
CA GLY A 185 21.69 -9.08 26.99
C GLY A 185 23.04 -9.07 26.29
N ILE A 186 23.47 -7.90 25.87
CA ILE A 186 24.79 -7.68 25.29
C ILE A 186 25.77 -7.37 26.40
N ARG A 187 26.67 -8.31 26.69
CA ARG A 187 27.66 -8.23 27.76
C ARG A 187 28.83 -7.33 27.39
N ASP A 188 29.53 -6.86 28.41
CA ASP A 188 30.78 -6.11 28.30
C ASP A 188 30.65 -4.88 27.38
N TRP A 189 29.52 -4.16 27.49
CA TRP A 189 29.29 -2.95 26.73
C TRP A 189 30.32 -1.86 27.12
N PRO A 190 31.23 -1.44 26.23
CA PRO A 190 32.32 -0.53 26.63
C PRO A 190 31.85 0.86 27.06
N LEU A 191 30.64 1.26 26.70
CA LEU A 191 30.03 2.54 27.05
C LEU A 191 28.94 2.40 28.13
N ALA A 192 29.01 1.36 29.00
CA ALA A 192 27.99 1.09 30.00
C ALA A 192 27.72 2.29 30.90
N ASP A 193 28.77 2.96 31.42
CA ASP A 193 28.64 4.13 32.27
C ASP A 193 28.02 5.31 31.54
N TRP A 194 28.40 5.52 30.27
CA TRP A 194 27.82 6.54 29.41
C TRP A 194 26.33 6.29 29.16
N THR A 195 25.96 5.03 28.90
CA THR A 195 24.58 4.65 28.69
C THR A 195 23.74 4.79 29.97
N ARG A 196 24.30 4.48 31.16
CA ARG A 196 23.61 4.71 32.42
C ARG A 196 23.36 6.19 32.71
N GLU A 197 24.30 7.05 32.31
CA GLU A 197 24.21 8.51 32.55
C GLU A 197 23.24 9.18 31.56
N TYR A 198 23.23 8.80 30.29
CA TYR A 198 22.54 9.49 29.21
C TYR A 198 21.47 8.67 28.49
N GLY A 199 21.40 7.37 28.68
CA GLY A 199 20.37 6.47 28.13
C GLY A 199 19.09 6.43 28.97
N ALA A 200 18.16 5.57 28.59
CA ALA A 200 16.96 5.37 29.38
C ALA A 200 17.25 4.51 30.64
N PRO A 201 16.54 4.74 31.75
CA PRO A 201 16.70 3.92 32.95
C PRO A 201 16.43 2.44 32.67
N GLY A 202 17.38 1.59 33.06
CA GLY A 202 17.28 0.14 32.86
C GLY A 202 17.82 -0.39 31.53
N ASP A 203 18.40 0.49 30.70
CA ASP A 203 19.04 0.05 29.45
C ASP A 203 20.28 -0.80 29.70
N VAL A 204 21.01 -0.53 30.79
CA VAL A 204 22.21 -1.26 31.17
C VAL A 204 22.16 -1.63 32.65
N ASP A 205 22.45 -2.87 32.98
CA ASP A 205 22.58 -3.40 34.33
C ASP A 205 23.86 -2.91 35.03
N ASP A 206 23.94 -3.17 36.36
CA ASP A 206 25.10 -2.84 37.18
C ASP A 206 26.37 -3.54 36.71
N ASP A 207 26.25 -4.73 36.11
CA ASP A 207 27.37 -5.50 35.56
C ASP A 207 27.80 -5.05 34.14
N GLY A 208 27.17 -4.00 33.59
CA GLY A 208 27.47 -3.47 32.26
C GLY A 208 26.75 -4.20 31.11
N THR A 209 25.79 -5.07 31.38
CA THR A 209 25.03 -5.77 30.36
C THR A 209 23.90 -4.90 29.82
N VAL A 210 23.81 -4.71 28.50
CA VAL A 210 22.69 -4.02 27.84
C VAL A 210 21.46 -4.90 27.86
N ARG A 211 20.35 -4.41 28.40
CA ARG A 211 19.08 -5.14 28.55
C ARG A 211 17.97 -4.62 27.66
N ARG A 212 18.05 -3.37 27.25
CA ARG A 212 17.05 -2.72 26.41
C ARG A 212 17.75 -1.87 25.34
N ILE A 213 17.07 -1.64 24.25
CA ILE A 213 17.61 -0.87 23.11
C ILE A 213 16.70 0.35 22.86
N GLY A 214 17.29 1.54 22.92
CA GLY A 214 16.65 2.77 22.45
C GLY A 214 16.75 2.89 20.93
N VAL A 215 15.61 3.00 20.25
CA VAL A 215 15.56 3.19 18.80
C VAL A 215 15.47 4.69 18.48
N VAL A 216 16.29 5.17 17.55
CA VAL A 216 16.39 6.60 17.24
C VAL A 216 16.34 6.88 15.73
N PRO A 217 15.68 7.99 15.31
CA PRO A 217 14.85 8.87 16.15
C PRO A 217 13.47 8.27 16.44
N ARG A 218 12.70 8.89 17.34
CA ARG A 218 11.25 8.70 17.35
C ARG A 218 10.64 9.50 16.20
N PRO A 219 9.53 9.06 15.59
CA PRO A 219 8.86 9.88 14.59
C PRO A 219 8.40 11.21 15.21
N LEU A 220 8.51 12.29 14.44
CA LEU A 220 8.07 13.63 14.88
C LEU A 220 6.58 13.65 15.26
N ASN A 221 5.78 12.94 14.47
CA ASN A 221 4.39 12.58 14.76
C ASN A 221 4.21 11.12 14.37
N LEU A 222 3.43 10.36 15.11
CA LEU A 222 3.12 8.99 14.74
C LEU A 222 2.42 8.98 13.36
N PRO A 223 2.96 8.26 12.37
CA PRO A 223 2.33 8.21 11.06
C PRO A 223 0.98 7.48 11.12
N GLU A 224 0.02 7.92 10.30
CA GLU A 224 -1.19 7.14 10.07
C GLU A 224 -0.79 5.78 9.46
N ILE A 225 -1.30 4.69 10.05
CA ILE A 225 -1.02 3.34 9.58
C ILE A 225 -2.20 2.85 8.76
N PHE A 226 -1.93 2.37 7.54
CA PHE A 226 -2.88 1.73 6.64
C PHE A 226 -2.65 0.22 6.56
N ILE A 227 -3.71 -0.56 6.53
CA ILE A 227 -3.67 -2.02 6.38
C ILE A 227 -4.48 -2.42 5.15
N PRO A 228 -3.86 -3.06 4.14
CA PRO A 228 -4.58 -3.58 2.99
C PRO A 228 -5.40 -4.82 3.35
N SER A 229 -6.65 -4.85 2.91
CA SER A 229 -7.51 -6.03 3.02
C SER A 229 -8.01 -6.46 1.65
N THR A 230 -7.78 -7.73 1.34
CA THR A 230 -8.38 -8.37 0.15
C THR A 230 -9.35 -9.49 0.54
N ARG A 231 -8.98 -10.36 1.47
CA ARG A 231 -9.76 -11.58 1.81
C ARG A 231 -9.82 -11.91 3.29
N SER A 232 -8.82 -11.52 4.07
CA SER A 232 -8.66 -11.99 5.45
C SER A 232 -9.53 -11.21 6.43
N GLN A 233 -10.52 -11.87 7.03
CA GLN A 233 -11.33 -11.30 8.11
C GLN A 233 -10.48 -10.91 9.32
N GLN A 234 -9.49 -11.75 9.71
CA GLN A 234 -8.62 -11.46 10.84
C GLN A 234 -7.82 -10.15 10.66
N THR A 235 -7.41 -9.85 9.42
CA THR A 235 -6.77 -8.56 9.11
C THR A 235 -7.70 -7.37 9.37
N VAL A 236 -8.98 -7.51 9.03
CA VAL A 236 -10.00 -6.48 9.27
C VAL A 236 -10.24 -6.30 10.78
N ILE A 237 -10.39 -7.42 11.50
CA ILE A 237 -10.59 -7.42 12.95
C ILE A 237 -9.42 -6.74 13.66
N ASN A 238 -8.19 -7.12 13.34
CA ASN A 238 -7.00 -6.50 13.94
C ASN A 238 -6.89 -5.00 13.61
N ALA A 239 -7.20 -4.59 12.38
CA ALA A 239 -7.16 -3.19 12.02
C ALA A 239 -8.19 -2.36 12.81
N GLY A 240 -9.43 -2.84 12.94
CA GLY A 240 -10.48 -2.19 13.72
C GLY A 240 -10.13 -2.11 15.21
N ALA A 241 -9.67 -3.21 15.80
CA ALA A 241 -9.29 -3.27 17.21
C ALA A 241 -8.17 -2.29 17.57
N HIS A 242 -7.23 -2.01 16.66
CA HIS A 242 -6.13 -1.07 16.89
C HIS A 242 -6.40 0.34 16.33
N GLY A 243 -7.55 0.58 15.67
CA GLY A 243 -7.90 1.89 15.07
C GLY A 243 -7.00 2.29 13.91
N ARG A 244 -6.43 1.33 13.19
CA ARG A 244 -5.62 1.56 11.99
C ARG A 244 -6.52 1.78 10.78
N ASN A 245 -6.11 2.61 9.84
CA ASN A 245 -6.85 2.77 8.59
C ASN A 245 -6.86 1.44 7.82
N LEU A 246 -8.02 1.02 7.37
CA LEU A 246 -8.20 -0.16 6.52
C LEU A 246 -8.56 0.26 5.11
N PHE A 247 -7.99 -0.36 4.09
CA PHE A 247 -8.49 -0.18 2.74
C PHE A 247 -8.77 -1.50 2.02
N VAL A 248 -9.87 -1.49 1.25
CA VAL A 248 -10.29 -2.65 0.46
C VAL A 248 -9.76 -2.52 -0.96
N ALA A 249 -8.85 -3.44 -1.33
CA ALA A 249 -8.17 -3.40 -2.62
C ALA A 249 -8.96 -4.07 -3.76
N ALA A 250 -9.89 -4.97 -3.46
CA ALA A 250 -10.73 -5.64 -4.45
C ALA A 250 -12.02 -6.16 -3.82
N GLY A 251 -13.13 -6.06 -4.58
CA GLY A 251 -14.44 -6.57 -4.18
C GLY A 251 -15.59 -5.66 -4.63
N GLY A 252 -16.77 -6.22 -4.86
CA GLY A 252 -17.96 -5.45 -5.17
C GLY A 252 -18.51 -4.69 -3.95
N LYS A 253 -19.53 -3.86 -4.18
CA LYS A 253 -20.19 -3.01 -3.15
C LYS A 253 -20.62 -3.80 -1.91
N GLU A 254 -21.18 -4.98 -2.09
CA GLU A 254 -21.60 -5.86 -0.98
C GLU A 254 -20.41 -6.26 -0.09
N ARG A 255 -19.30 -6.63 -0.73
CA ARG A 255 -18.07 -6.99 0.01
C ARG A 255 -17.47 -5.81 0.74
N ILE A 256 -17.49 -4.62 0.14
CA ILE A 256 -17.01 -3.39 0.77
C ILE A 256 -17.81 -3.12 2.05
N LEU A 257 -19.14 -3.22 2.00
CA LEU A 257 -20.01 -3.02 3.17
C LEU A 257 -19.79 -4.09 4.23
N GLU A 258 -19.69 -5.37 3.85
CA GLU A 258 -19.38 -6.46 4.79
C GLU A 258 -18.10 -6.18 5.57
N VAL A 259 -17.03 -5.77 4.86
CA VAL A 259 -15.74 -5.44 5.47
C VAL A 259 -15.83 -4.20 6.36
N ALA A 260 -16.58 -3.18 5.94
CA ALA A 260 -16.74 -1.96 6.73
C ALA A 260 -17.52 -2.23 8.04
N HIS A 261 -18.56 -3.05 8.01
CA HIS A 261 -19.28 -3.47 9.22
C HIS A 261 -18.38 -4.29 10.15
N LEU A 262 -17.64 -5.27 9.62
CA LEU A 262 -16.73 -6.07 10.42
C LEU A 262 -15.65 -5.20 11.08
N TYR A 263 -15.13 -4.19 10.37
CA TYR A 263 -14.18 -3.21 10.92
C TYR A 263 -14.83 -2.42 12.06
N GLN A 264 -16.03 -1.85 11.83
CA GLN A 264 -16.75 -1.07 12.84
C GLN A 264 -17.06 -1.88 14.09
N ASP A 265 -17.54 -3.10 13.94
CA ASP A 265 -17.85 -4.00 15.06
C ASP A 265 -16.61 -4.35 15.87
N SER A 266 -15.51 -4.66 15.20
CA SER A 266 -14.22 -4.96 15.86
C SER A 266 -13.64 -3.75 16.58
N ALA A 267 -13.80 -2.55 16.04
CA ALA A 267 -13.42 -1.30 16.69
C ALA A 267 -14.26 -1.07 17.96
N ARG A 268 -15.57 -1.28 17.86
CA ARG A 268 -16.49 -1.13 18.99
C ARG A 268 -16.22 -2.13 20.11
N GLU A 269 -15.93 -3.39 19.78
CA GLU A 269 -15.51 -4.41 20.75
C GLU A 269 -14.23 -4.03 21.49
N ALA A 270 -13.34 -3.31 20.83
CA ALA A 270 -12.11 -2.77 21.41
C ALA A 270 -12.31 -1.41 22.13
N GLY A 271 -13.55 -0.96 22.31
CA GLY A 271 -13.89 0.28 23.01
C GLY A 271 -13.69 1.56 22.17
N ARG A 272 -13.63 1.45 20.86
CA ARG A 272 -13.48 2.57 19.90
C ARG A 272 -14.83 2.86 19.26
N ASP A 273 -15.34 4.07 19.43
CA ASP A 273 -16.56 4.51 18.76
C ASP A 273 -16.19 5.12 17.40
N VAL A 274 -16.48 4.38 16.32
CA VAL A 274 -16.24 4.81 14.94
C VAL A 274 -17.53 4.73 14.13
N THR A 275 -17.72 5.71 13.27
CA THR A 275 -18.83 5.68 12.30
C THR A 275 -18.50 4.78 11.13
N LEU A 276 -19.50 4.28 10.42
CA LEU A 276 -19.29 3.45 9.23
C LEU A 276 -18.56 4.28 8.15
N GLY A 277 -17.45 3.75 7.63
CA GLY A 277 -16.58 4.44 6.66
C GLY A 277 -15.43 5.26 7.26
N GLN A 278 -15.45 5.49 8.59
CA GLN A 278 -14.34 6.14 9.28
C GLN A 278 -13.12 5.22 9.37
N ASN A 279 -11.92 5.76 9.19
CA ASN A 279 -10.66 5.02 9.07
C ASN A 279 -10.73 3.95 7.97
N PHE A 280 -11.49 4.20 6.92
CA PHE A 280 -11.78 3.24 5.88
C PHE A 280 -11.51 3.83 4.49
N GLY A 281 -10.90 3.05 3.63
CA GLY A 281 -10.60 3.42 2.26
C GLY A 281 -11.12 2.40 1.25
N VAL A 282 -11.54 2.90 0.10
CA VAL A 282 -11.92 2.09 -1.05
C VAL A 282 -10.97 2.36 -2.20
N VAL A 283 -10.37 1.29 -2.72
CA VAL A 283 -9.54 1.37 -3.92
C VAL A 283 -10.45 1.30 -5.14
N SER A 284 -10.32 2.26 -6.04
CA SER A 284 -11.02 2.31 -7.31
C SER A 284 -10.04 2.56 -8.45
N LYS A 285 -10.24 1.87 -9.56
CA LYS A 285 -9.58 2.22 -10.83
C LYS A 285 -10.42 3.30 -11.47
N ILE A 286 -9.78 4.37 -11.95
CA ILE A 286 -10.50 5.48 -12.59
C ILE A 286 -9.89 5.74 -13.96
N CYS A 287 -10.74 5.80 -14.97
CA CYS A 287 -10.36 6.19 -16.33
C CYS A 287 -11.34 7.22 -16.89
N LEU A 288 -10.82 8.35 -17.32
CA LEU A 288 -11.58 9.47 -17.86
C LEU A 288 -11.35 9.59 -19.37
N GLY A 289 -12.38 10.00 -20.09
CA GLY A 289 -12.34 10.27 -21.52
C GLY A 289 -13.41 11.25 -21.95
N GLU A 290 -13.40 11.66 -23.20
CA GLU A 290 -14.46 12.49 -23.79
C GLU A 290 -15.76 11.70 -23.96
N SER A 291 -15.67 10.37 -23.98
CA SER A 291 -16.79 9.45 -24.02
C SER A 291 -16.55 8.22 -23.13
N PHE A 292 -17.64 7.50 -22.82
CA PHE A 292 -17.54 6.22 -22.12
C PHE A 292 -16.65 5.22 -22.87
N GLU A 293 -16.82 5.12 -24.18
CA GLU A 293 -16.08 4.17 -25.00
C GLU A 293 -14.57 4.42 -24.96
N GLU A 294 -14.16 5.68 -25.10
CA GLU A 294 -12.74 6.07 -25.00
C GLU A 294 -12.14 5.72 -23.63
N ALA A 295 -12.83 6.10 -22.55
CA ALA A 295 -12.40 5.79 -21.19
C ALA A 295 -12.34 4.26 -20.94
N PHE A 296 -13.31 3.52 -21.45
CA PHE A 296 -13.34 2.08 -21.31
C PHE A 296 -12.22 1.39 -22.10
N GLU A 297 -11.91 1.84 -23.30
CA GLU A 297 -10.77 1.35 -24.08
C GLU A 297 -9.43 1.63 -23.38
N LEU A 298 -9.29 2.79 -22.76
CA LEU A 298 -8.13 3.10 -21.91
C LEU A 298 -8.05 2.12 -20.73
N ALA A 299 -9.16 1.88 -20.05
CA ALA A 299 -9.21 0.93 -18.93
C ALA A 299 -8.84 -0.51 -19.36
N VAL A 300 -9.29 -0.95 -20.55
CA VAL A 300 -8.92 -2.26 -21.10
C VAL A 300 -7.42 -2.37 -21.35
N LYS A 301 -6.80 -1.33 -21.91
CA LYS A 301 -5.36 -1.29 -22.21
C LYS A 301 -4.48 -1.15 -20.98
N THR A 302 -5.02 -0.65 -19.89
CA THR A 302 -4.29 -0.34 -18.64
C THR A 302 -4.64 -1.31 -17.52
N ALA A 303 -5.60 -1.02 -16.68
CA ALA A 303 -6.01 -1.90 -15.56
C ALA A 303 -6.40 -3.31 -16.03
N GLY A 304 -7.21 -3.41 -17.08
CA GLY A 304 -7.62 -4.68 -17.66
C GLY A 304 -6.45 -5.55 -18.11
N PHE A 305 -5.49 -4.95 -18.80
CA PHE A 305 -4.26 -5.62 -19.24
C PHE A 305 -3.46 -6.19 -18.05
N TRP A 306 -3.22 -5.39 -17.01
CA TRP A 306 -2.43 -5.80 -15.86
C TRP A 306 -3.13 -6.86 -15.02
N TYR A 307 -4.42 -6.69 -14.77
CA TYR A 307 -5.20 -7.67 -14.03
C TYR A 307 -5.34 -8.99 -14.78
N GLN A 308 -5.49 -8.95 -16.11
CA GLN A 308 -5.56 -10.15 -16.94
C GLN A 308 -4.22 -10.89 -17.03
N ASN A 309 -3.10 -10.19 -17.17
CA ASN A 309 -1.82 -10.83 -17.47
C ASN A 309 -0.97 -11.07 -16.21
N PHE A 310 -1.21 -10.32 -15.15
CA PHE A 310 -0.40 -10.36 -13.93
C PHE A 310 -1.21 -10.76 -12.70
N PHE A 311 -2.14 -9.93 -12.25
CA PHE A 311 -2.82 -10.12 -10.96
C PHE A 311 -3.77 -11.30 -10.87
N GLN A 312 -4.38 -11.75 -11.98
CA GLN A 312 -5.24 -12.94 -11.93
C GLN A 312 -4.49 -14.20 -11.46
N ASN A 313 -3.17 -14.26 -11.65
CA ASN A 313 -2.35 -15.38 -11.21
C ASN A 313 -2.13 -15.39 -9.69
N PHE A 314 -2.37 -14.25 -9.03
CA PHE A 314 -2.30 -14.06 -7.58
C PHE A 314 -3.68 -13.98 -6.92
N TRP A 315 -4.71 -14.51 -7.56
CA TRP A 315 -6.07 -14.63 -6.99
C TRP A 315 -6.83 -13.32 -6.79
N PHE A 316 -6.36 -12.19 -7.30
CA PHE A 316 -7.04 -10.89 -7.14
C PHE A 316 -8.44 -10.88 -7.77
N ASN A 317 -8.65 -11.65 -8.85
CA ASN A 317 -9.94 -11.77 -9.52
C ASN A 317 -11.02 -12.44 -8.66
N GLU A 318 -10.65 -13.15 -7.59
CA GLU A 318 -11.63 -13.72 -6.66
C GLU A 318 -12.51 -12.65 -5.99
N GLY A 319 -12.02 -11.41 -5.86
CA GLY A 319 -12.81 -10.27 -5.40
C GLY A 319 -14.00 -9.91 -6.30
N TYR A 320 -13.99 -10.38 -7.55
CA TYR A 320 -15.04 -10.15 -8.54
C TYR A 320 -15.94 -11.37 -8.78
N ARG A 321 -15.77 -12.44 -8.01
CA ARG A 321 -16.52 -13.69 -8.15
C ARG A 321 -17.99 -13.50 -7.84
N ARG A 322 -18.83 -14.08 -8.68
CA ARG A 322 -20.29 -14.16 -8.52
C ARG A 322 -20.72 -15.61 -8.23
N PRO A 323 -21.89 -15.81 -7.61
CA PRO A 323 -22.42 -17.17 -7.38
C PRO A 323 -22.59 -18.00 -8.66
N THR A 324 -22.77 -17.33 -9.81
CA THR A 324 -22.96 -17.97 -11.13
C THR A 324 -21.66 -18.30 -11.84
N ASP A 325 -20.50 -17.85 -11.32
CA ASP A 325 -19.23 -18.13 -11.95
C ASP A 325 -18.81 -19.60 -11.76
N PRO A 326 -18.03 -20.16 -12.69
CA PRO A 326 -17.51 -21.52 -12.56
C PRO A 326 -16.74 -21.72 -11.23
N PRO A 327 -16.83 -22.89 -10.60
CA PRO A 327 -16.18 -23.14 -9.30
C PRO A 327 -14.65 -23.21 -9.37
N GLN A 328 -14.08 -23.31 -10.57
CA GLN A 328 -12.63 -23.37 -10.75
C GLN A 328 -11.95 -22.12 -10.18
N ARG A 329 -10.81 -22.33 -9.54
CA ARG A 329 -9.98 -21.26 -8.97
C ARG A 329 -8.56 -21.31 -9.52
N PRO A 330 -7.89 -20.17 -9.72
CA PRO A 330 -8.44 -18.80 -9.61
C PRO A 330 -9.47 -18.48 -10.70
N LEU A 331 -10.37 -17.54 -10.42
CA LEU A 331 -11.32 -17.01 -11.41
C LEU A 331 -10.55 -16.39 -12.58
N ARG A 332 -10.83 -16.87 -13.79
CA ARG A 332 -10.16 -16.41 -15.02
C ARG A 332 -11.15 -15.84 -16.00
N PHE A 333 -10.69 -14.85 -16.75
CA PHE A 333 -11.45 -14.21 -17.82
C PHE A 333 -10.79 -14.50 -19.17
N PRO A 334 -11.55 -14.55 -20.27
CA PRO A 334 -11.00 -14.87 -21.60
C PRO A 334 -10.00 -13.80 -22.08
N ASP A 335 -10.26 -12.55 -21.77
CA ASP A 335 -9.45 -11.42 -22.20
C ASP A 335 -9.56 -10.22 -21.24
N ALA A 336 -8.76 -9.19 -21.48
CA ALA A 336 -8.73 -7.97 -20.68
C ALA A 336 -10.08 -7.22 -20.72
N ARG A 337 -10.79 -7.23 -21.85
CA ARG A 337 -12.08 -6.55 -21.98
C ARG A 337 -13.16 -7.18 -21.10
N ALA A 338 -13.25 -8.50 -21.10
CA ALA A 338 -14.21 -9.23 -20.24
C ALA A 338 -13.92 -8.97 -18.73
N LEU A 339 -12.65 -8.92 -18.36
CA LEU A 339 -12.25 -8.58 -17.00
C LEU A 339 -12.58 -7.12 -16.65
N THR A 340 -12.27 -6.18 -17.56
CA THR A 340 -12.58 -4.76 -17.37
C THR A 340 -14.08 -4.52 -17.20
N GLN A 341 -14.89 -5.19 -18.02
CA GLN A 341 -16.34 -5.16 -17.89
C GLN A 341 -16.80 -5.68 -16.52
N ARG A 342 -16.19 -6.75 -16.02
CA ARG A 342 -16.49 -7.28 -14.68
C ARG A 342 -16.08 -6.31 -13.56
N MET A 343 -14.95 -5.61 -13.68
CA MET A 343 -14.53 -4.59 -12.72
C MET A 343 -15.52 -3.43 -12.68
N LEU A 344 -16.01 -2.98 -13.84
CA LEU A 344 -17.02 -1.94 -13.94
C LEU A 344 -18.32 -2.36 -13.26
N GLU A 345 -18.83 -3.55 -13.57
CA GLU A 345 -20.07 -4.10 -12.98
C GLU A 345 -19.95 -4.34 -11.46
N ALA A 346 -18.73 -4.59 -10.97
CA ALA A 346 -18.46 -4.73 -9.54
C ALA A 346 -18.30 -3.38 -8.82
N GLY A 347 -18.25 -2.26 -9.56
CA GLY A 347 -18.02 -0.92 -8.99
C GLY A 347 -16.56 -0.68 -8.56
N GLN A 348 -15.63 -1.47 -9.06
CA GLN A 348 -14.17 -1.32 -8.79
C GLN A 348 -13.44 -0.55 -9.89
N LEU A 349 -14.13 -0.24 -10.98
CA LEU A 349 -13.71 0.65 -12.04
C LEU A 349 -14.78 1.73 -12.18
N ALA A 350 -14.37 2.98 -12.12
CA ALA A 350 -15.17 4.13 -12.55
C ALA A 350 -14.60 4.63 -13.89
N CYS A 351 -15.40 4.61 -14.96
CA CYS A 351 -14.93 5.08 -16.24
C CYS A 351 -16.03 5.78 -17.04
N GLY A 352 -15.60 6.72 -17.89
CA GLY A 352 -16.45 7.52 -18.75
C GLY A 352 -16.09 9.00 -18.75
N THR A 353 -17.08 9.82 -19.09
CA THR A 353 -16.95 11.27 -18.94
C THR A 353 -16.86 11.67 -17.47
N PRO A 354 -16.38 12.86 -17.13
CA PRO A 354 -16.34 13.32 -15.73
C PRO A 354 -17.68 13.18 -15.00
N ASP A 355 -18.81 13.44 -15.67
CA ASP A 355 -20.16 13.31 -15.10
C ASP A 355 -20.48 11.85 -14.75
N GLN A 356 -20.17 10.92 -15.65
CA GLN A 356 -20.37 9.48 -15.43
C GLN A 356 -19.49 8.94 -14.30
N VAL A 357 -18.24 9.39 -14.24
CA VAL A 357 -17.31 9.00 -13.17
C VAL A 357 -17.77 9.54 -11.81
N ARG A 358 -18.27 10.79 -11.74
CA ARG A 358 -18.86 11.36 -10.52
C ARG A 358 -20.04 10.53 -10.01
N GLU A 359 -20.95 10.16 -10.90
CA GLU A 359 -22.10 9.34 -10.54
C GLU A 359 -21.68 7.98 -9.97
N GLN A 360 -20.74 7.29 -10.64
CA GLN A 360 -20.23 6.00 -10.20
C GLN A 360 -19.50 6.08 -8.85
N LEU A 361 -18.74 7.14 -8.60
CA LEU A 361 -18.06 7.35 -7.32
C LEU A 361 -19.02 7.79 -6.21
N ARG A 362 -20.08 8.56 -6.53
CA ARG A 362 -21.15 8.91 -5.58
C ARG A 362 -21.84 7.66 -5.07
N ASP A 363 -22.12 6.71 -5.94
CA ASP A 363 -22.65 5.40 -5.58
C ASP A 363 -21.77 4.67 -4.56
N THR A 364 -20.45 4.79 -4.69
CA THR A 364 -19.50 4.21 -3.74
C THR A 364 -19.47 5.00 -2.42
N ALA A 365 -19.45 6.32 -2.48
CA ALA A 365 -19.42 7.18 -1.29
C ALA A 365 -20.72 7.05 -0.45
N THR A 366 -21.87 6.86 -1.08
CA THR A 366 -23.18 6.71 -0.40
C THR A 366 -23.41 5.34 0.21
N LEU A 367 -22.55 4.35 -0.04
CA LEU A 367 -22.64 3.02 0.59
C LEU A 367 -22.64 3.07 2.13
N PHE A 368 -22.02 4.09 2.71
CA PHE A 368 -21.82 4.21 4.14
C PHE A 368 -22.92 4.95 4.88
N GLY A 369 -24.05 5.26 4.21
CA GLY A 369 -25.22 5.90 4.79
C GLY A 369 -24.89 7.29 5.33
N GLU A 370 -25.23 7.55 6.61
CA GLU A 370 -24.87 8.80 7.31
C GLU A 370 -23.38 8.89 7.63
N GLY A 371 -22.66 7.75 7.63
CA GLY A 371 -21.22 7.68 7.68
C GLY A 371 -20.61 8.25 6.39
N LYS A 372 -19.33 8.59 6.48
CA LYS A 372 -18.59 9.11 5.34
C LYS A 372 -17.37 8.24 5.10
N LEU A 373 -17.16 7.87 3.85
CA LEU A 373 -15.90 7.27 3.43
C LEU A 373 -14.75 8.25 3.67
N ASP A 374 -13.74 7.84 4.44
CA ASP A 374 -12.60 8.70 4.70
C ASP A 374 -11.67 8.82 3.49
N TRP A 375 -11.42 7.70 2.79
CA TRP A 375 -10.44 7.66 1.73
C TRP A 375 -10.97 7.05 0.43
N LEU A 376 -10.86 7.80 -0.66
CA LEU A 376 -10.88 7.27 -2.02
C LEU A 376 -9.43 7.07 -2.47
N ILE A 377 -9.06 5.84 -2.81
CA ILE A 377 -7.73 5.50 -3.30
C ILE A 377 -7.84 5.18 -4.79
N TRP A 378 -7.35 6.09 -5.62
CA TRP A 378 -7.29 5.89 -7.05
C TRP A 378 -6.07 5.04 -7.42
N GLU A 379 -6.28 3.76 -7.73
CA GLU A 379 -5.25 2.87 -8.25
C GLU A 379 -5.09 3.08 -9.76
N SER A 380 -4.00 3.72 -10.16
CA SER A 380 -3.69 4.03 -11.55
C SER A 380 -2.77 3.00 -12.18
N TRP A 381 -3.16 2.51 -13.36
CA TRP A 381 -2.42 1.54 -14.18
C TRP A 381 -2.06 2.10 -15.56
N THR A 382 -2.14 3.39 -15.72
CA THR A 382 -1.94 4.09 -17.00
C THR A 382 -0.50 4.01 -17.54
N GLN A 383 0.45 3.48 -16.75
CA GLN A 383 1.82 3.18 -17.21
C GLN A 383 1.92 2.13 -18.34
N SER A 384 0.82 1.51 -18.73
CA SER A 384 0.77 0.55 -19.85
C SER A 384 0.56 1.18 -21.21
N VAL A 385 0.37 2.49 -21.27
CA VAL A 385 0.34 3.24 -22.53
C VAL A 385 1.76 3.42 -23.09
N PRO A 386 1.93 3.65 -24.40
CA PRO A 386 3.23 3.96 -24.99
C PRO A 386 3.91 5.12 -24.25
N PHE A 387 5.22 5.05 -24.12
CA PHE A 387 5.96 6.05 -23.34
C PHE A 387 5.82 7.48 -23.89
N ASP A 388 5.79 7.63 -25.20
CA ASP A 388 5.66 8.95 -25.82
C ASP A 388 4.32 9.65 -25.49
N ASP A 389 3.28 8.86 -25.22
CA ASP A 389 1.95 9.34 -24.83
C ASP A 389 1.75 9.38 -23.30
N TYR A 390 2.70 8.83 -22.53
CA TYR A 390 2.53 8.57 -21.11
C TYR A 390 2.25 9.83 -20.30
N ASP A 391 3.08 10.84 -20.44
CA ASP A 391 2.96 12.07 -19.66
C ASP A 391 1.67 12.83 -20.02
N GLU A 392 1.29 12.87 -21.29
CA GLU A 392 0.07 13.53 -21.74
C GLU A 392 -1.17 12.82 -21.20
N VAL A 393 -1.22 11.49 -21.32
CA VAL A 393 -2.33 10.69 -20.79
C VAL A 393 -2.44 10.84 -19.27
N GLN A 394 -1.33 10.76 -18.54
CA GLN A 394 -1.34 10.90 -17.07
C GLN A 394 -1.82 12.28 -16.64
N HIS A 395 -1.29 13.33 -17.24
CA HIS A 395 -1.67 14.70 -16.91
C HIS A 395 -3.15 14.93 -17.17
N TYR A 396 -3.66 14.51 -18.35
CA TYR A 396 -5.08 14.62 -18.68
C TYR A 396 -5.98 13.92 -17.64
N GLN A 397 -5.64 12.68 -17.24
CA GLN A 397 -6.41 11.94 -16.26
C GLN A 397 -6.47 12.68 -14.92
N LEU A 398 -5.31 13.12 -14.41
CA LEU A 398 -5.19 13.80 -13.11
C LEU A 398 -5.88 15.18 -13.12
N GLU A 399 -5.62 16.00 -14.14
CA GLU A 399 -6.21 17.33 -14.25
C GLU A 399 -7.74 17.26 -14.39
N THR A 400 -8.23 16.37 -15.25
CA THR A 400 -9.67 16.18 -15.47
C THR A 400 -10.36 15.70 -14.20
N PHE A 401 -9.77 14.75 -13.48
CA PHE A 401 -10.29 14.30 -12.18
C PHE A 401 -10.30 15.44 -11.15
N ALA A 402 -9.18 16.10 -10.96
CA ALA A 402 -9.05 17.17 -9.98
C ALA A 402 -10.00 18.34 -10.23
N LYS A 403 -10.21 18.70 -11.51
CA LYS A 403 -11.06 19.83 -11.88
C LYS A 403 -12.55 19.52 -11.85
N TYR A 404 -12.95 18.34 -12.28
CA TYR A 404 -14.36 18.05 -12.57
C TYR A 404 -14.97 16.97 -11.68
N VAL A 405 -14.17 16.17 -10.99
CA VAL A 405 -14.66 15.03 -10.18
C VAL A 405 -14.39 15.25 -8.69
N MET A 406 -13.15 15.50 -8.32
CA MET A 406 -12.70 15.58 -6.93
C MET A 406 -13.45 16.63 -6.08
N PRO A 407 -13.81 17.84 -6.58
CA PRO A 407 -14.47 18.86 -5.77
C PRO A 407 -15.84 18.45 -5.20
N GLU A 408 -16.49 17.44 -5.77
CA GLU A 408 -17.78 16.96 -5.24
C GLU A 408 -17.59 16.18 -3.93
N PHE A 409 -16.41 15.64 -3.68
CA PHE A 409 -16.14 14.72 -2.58
C PHE A 409 -15.28 15.31 -1.46
N GLN A 410 -14.77 16.53 -1.64
CA GLN A 410 -13.97 17.28 -0.66
C GLN A 410 -14.77 17.96 0.44
#